data_73bec769f2ec5cfa38bc6d52637cc1af
#
_entry.id   73bec769f2ec5cfa38bc6d52637cc1af
#
_cell.length_a   1.000
_cell.length_b   1.000
_cell.length_c   1.000
_cell.angle_alpha   90.00
_cell.angle_beta   90.00
_cell.angle_gamma   90.00
#
_symmetry.space_group_name_H-M   'P 1'
#
loop_
_entity.id
_entity.type
_entity.pdbx_description
1 polymer ?
#
loop_
_entity_poly.entity_id
_entity_poly.type
_entity_poly.pdbx_seq_one_letter_code
_entity_poly.pdbx_strand_id
1 'polypeptide(L)'
;VWSAGACLHAVCGIVTEAQVGLHSAAELAGATGDVVVTIATVSMYCFLAARCILALGEAGNFPAAIKVTAEYFPKKDRAYATSIFNAGASIGALIAPLTIPILAKMFGWEMAFIVIGGLGFIWMGFWVFMYDAPSKSKHVNQAELDYIEQDNREAGSAPMTDEKDEKRMKFWQCFSYKQTWAFVFGKFMTDGVWWFFLFWTPSYLNTQFGIKTSDPLGMALIFTLYAVTMLSIYGGKLPTIFINRTGMNPYAARMKAMLIFAFFPLVVLLAQPLGTVSPWFPVILIGIGGAAHQSWSANIFSTVGDMFPRTAIASITGIGGMAGGVGSMILQKVA
;
A
#
# COMPACT_ATOMS: atom_id res chain seq x y z
N VAL A 1 13.32 -3.58 -11.13
CA VAL A 1 13.63 -2.18 -10.78
C VAL A 1 13.44 -1.94 -9.29
N TRP A 2 12.29 -2.26 -8.68
CA TRP A 2 12.02 -2.06 -7.25
C TRP A 2 13.07 -2.73 -6.35
N SER A 3 13.31 -4.05 -6.50
CA SER A 3 14.30 -4.80 -5.73
C SER A 3 15.73 -4.28 -5.91
N ALA A 4 16.09 -3.90 -7.15
CA ALA A 4 17.38 -3.25 -7.41
C ALA A 4 17.50 -1.88 -6.72
N GLY A 5 16.42 -1.08 -6.75
CA GLY A 5 16.34 0.18 -6.02
C GLY A 5 16.50 0.02 -4.51
N ALA A 6 15.92 -1.04 -3.93
CA ALA A 6 16.11 -1.38 -2.52
C ALA A 6 17.58 -1.70 -2.21
N CYS A 7 18.22 -2.56 -3.01
CA CYS A 7 19.64 -2.90 -2.84
C CYS A 7 20.59 -1.69 -3.04
N LEU A 8 20.22 -0.74 -3.92
CA LEU A 8 21.02 0.47 -4.14
C LEU A 8 21.16 1.34 -2.87
N HIS A 9 20.21 1.29 -1.95
CA HIS A 9 20.35 1.99 -0.67
C HIS A 9 21.55 1.50 0.14
N ALA A 10 21.87 0.20 0.05
CA ALA A 10 23.04 -0.36 0.72
C ALA A 10 24.38 0.20 0.18
N VAL A 11 24.40 0.64 -1.08
CA VAL A 11 25.61 1.20 -1.71
C VAL A 11 25.83 2.66 -1.31
N CYS A 12 24.81 3.35 -0.80
CA CYS A 12 24.90 4.77 -0.43
C CYS A 12 25.99 5.03 0.64
N GLY A 13 26.21 4.10 1.56
CA GLY A 13 27.29 4.19 2.56
C GLY A 13 28.65 4.19 1.90
N ILE A 14 28.92 3.21 1.03
CA ILE A 14 30.19 3.08 0.31
C ILE A 14 30.49 4.32 -0.55
N VAL A 15 29.47 4.85 -1.25
CA VAL A 15 29.65 6.06 -2.06
C VAL A 15 29.97 7.27 -1.18
N THR A 16 29.33 7.38 -0.02
CA THR A 16 29.58 8.48 0.93
C THR A 16 30.99 8.39 1.49
N GLU A 17 31.41 7.22 1.93
CA GLU A 17 32.77 6.96 2.44
C GLU A 17 33.84 7.29 1.38
N ALA A 18 33.66 6.84 0.14
CA ALA A 18 34.58 7.10 -0.96
C ALA A 18 34.69 8.59 -1.30
N GLN A 19 33.60 9.34 -1.22
CA GLN A 19 33.56 10.77 -1.51
C GLN A 19 34.22 11.63 -0.41
N VAL A 20 34.08 11.21 0.84
CA VAL A 20 34.56 11.97 2.00
C VAL A 20 35.95 11.51 2.46
N GLY A 21 36.40 10.35 1.97
CA GLY A 21 37.72 9.78 2.32
C GLY A 21 37.80 9.26 3.75
N LEU A 22 36.68 8.96 4.37
CA LEU A 22 36.58 8.35 5.71
C LEU A 22 36.29 6.86 5.55
N HIS A 23 37.08 6.04 6.22
CA HIS A 23 37.04 4.57 6.02
C HIS A 23 36.70 3.78 7.29
N SER A 24 36.36 4.49 8.39
CA SER A 24 36.00 3.80 9.63
C SER A 24 34.88 4.50 10.40
N ALA A 25 34.08 3.72 11.14
CA ALA A 25 33.03 4.25 12.01
C ALA A 25 33.59 5.20 13.09
N ALA A 26 34.83 4.99 13.52
CA ALA A 26 35.51 5.86 14.49
C ALA A 26 35.85 7.22 13.88
N GLU A 27 36.34 7.26 12.64
CA GLU A 27 36.60 8.50 11.91
C GLU A 27 35.31 9.27 11.66
N LEU A 28 34.24 8.56 11.30
CA LEU A 28 32.90 9.15 11.12
C LEU A 28 32.35 9.77 12.41
N ALA A 29 32.52 9.07 13.54
CA ALA A 29 32.09 9.56 14.86
C ALA A 29 32.94 10.75 15.36
N GLY A 30 34.20 10.86 14.91
CA GLY A 30 35.08 11.99 15.22
C GLY A 30 34.97 13.17 14.26
N ALA A 31 34.19 13.05 13.16
CA ALA A 31 34.06 14.10 12.15
C ALA A 31 33.32 15.33 12.73
N THR A 32 33.81 16.51 12.43
CA THR A 32 33.23 17.79 12.89
C THR A 32 33.18 18.83 11.78
N GLY A 33 32.34 19.86 11.96
CA GLY A 33 32.30 21.00 11.06
C GLY A 33 31.85 20.65 9.63
N ASP A 34 32.55 21.17 8.64
CA ASP A 34 32.21 21.05 7.21
C ASP A 34 32.21 19.61 6.70
N VAL A 35 33.00 18.73 7.33
CA VAL A 35 33.04 17.29 6.96
C VAL A 35 31.70 16.64 7.28
N VAL A 36 31.08 16.91 8.43
CA VAL A 36 29.77 16.39 8.81
C VAL A 36 28.70 16.88 7.83
N VAL A 37 28.74 18.15 7.44
CA VAL A 37 27.83 18.74 6.44
C VAL A 37 27.99 18.07 5.09
N THR A 38 29.23 17.80 4.68
CA THR A 38 29.52 17.11 3.42
C THR A 38 29.01 15.67 3.44
N ILE A 39 29.27 14.92 4.52
CA ILE A 39 28.74 13.55 4.71
C ILE A 39 27.21 13.54 4.60
N ALA A 40 26.53 14.43 5.36
CA ALA A 40 25.09 14.53 5.36
C ALA A 40 24.54 14.86 3.97
N THR A 41 25.16 15.79 3.27
CA THR A 41 24.74 16.23 1.93
C THR A 41 24.91 15.10 0.90
N VAL A 42 26.08 14.45 0.85
CA VAL A 42 26.36 13.35 -0.09
C VAL A 42 25.43 12.19 0.17
N SER A 43 25.30 11.75 1.44
CA SER A 43 24.37 10.69 1.84
C SER A 43 22.94 11.02 1.43
N MET A 44 22.46 12.24 1.70
CA MET A 44 21.12 12.69 1.35
C MET A 44 20.84 12.52 -0.15
N TYR A 45 21.75 12.98 -1.01
CA TYR A 45 21.57 12.87 -2.46
C TYR A 45 21.66 11.43 -2.96
N CYS A 46 22.54 10.60 -2.40
CA CYS A 46 22.63 9.19 -2.73
C CYS A 46 21.35 8.44 -2.35
N PHE A 47 20.86 8.63 -1.13
CA PHE A 47 19.59 8.03 -0.68
C PHE A 47 18.40 8.56 -1.49
N LEU A 48 18.37 9.84 -1.83
CA LEU A 48 17.34 10.43 -2.68
C LEU A 48 17.32 9.78 -4.08
N ALA A 49 18.47 9.61 -4.70
CA ALA A 49 18.59 8.97 -6.01
C ALA A 49 18.15 7.50 -5.95
N ALA A 50 18.62 6.72 -4.96
CA ALA A 50 18.21 5.34 -4.73
C ALA A 50 16.70 5.24 -4.48
N ARG A 51 16.12 6.18 -3.72
CA ARG A 51 14.69 6.27 -3.45
C ARG A 51 13.87 6.58 -4.69
N CYS A 52 14.35 7.46 -5.58
CA CYS A 52 13.70 7.72 -6.87
C CYS A 52 13.66 6.47 -7.76
N ILE A 53 14.76 5.71 -7.83
CA ILE A 53 14.81 4.47 -8.60
C ILE A 53 13.86 3.42 -8.00
N LEU A 54 13.84 3.29 -6.68
CA LEU A 54 12.91 2.40 -5.97
C LEU A 54 11.46 2.80 -6.27
N ALA A 55 11.11 4.07 -6.16
CA ALA A 55 9.76 4.58 -6.40
C ALA A 55 9.28 4.34 -7.84
N LEU A 56 10.17 4.50 -8.83
CA LEU A 56 9.86 4.14 -10.24
C LEU A 56 9.52 2.66 -10.40
N GLY A 57 10.19 1.78 -9.66
CA GLY A 57 9.90 0.35 -9.66
C GLY A 57 8.62 -0.01 -8.91
N GLU A 58 8.30 0.73 -7.85
CA GLU A 58 7.14 0.48 -6.99
C GLU A 58 5.84 0.99 -7.60
N ALA A 59 5.89 2.08 -8.37
CA ALA A 59 4.71 2.78 -8.90
C ALA A 59 3.76 1.87 -9.69
N GLY A 60 4.26 0.83 -10.35
CA GLY A 60 3.47 -0.14 -11.11
C GLY A 60 2.80 -1.23 -10.27
N ASN A 61 3.17 -1.41 -9.01
CA ASN A 61 2.75 -2.57 -8.21
C ASN A 61 1.24 -2.57 -7.94
N PHE A 62 0.69 -1.49 -7.41
CA PHE A 62 -0.75 -1.38 -7.17
C PHE A 62 -1.61 -1.44 -8.44
N PRO A 63 -1.28 -0.70 -9.52
CA PRO A 63 -1.97 -0.85 -10.79
C PRO A 63 -1.99 -2.28 -11.34
N ALA A 64 -0.86 -2.99 -11.25
CA ALA A 64 -0.76 -4.38 -11.66
C ALA A 64 -1.62 -5.30 -10.77
N ALA A 65 -1.57 -5.13 -9.45
CA ALA A 65 -2.35 -5.94 -8.50
C ALA A 65 -3.86 -5.77 -8.72
N ILE A 66 -4.34 -4.54 -8.93
CA ILE A 66 -5.76 -4.28 -9.23
C ILE A 66 -6.17 -4.88 -10.57
N LYS A 67 -5.28 -4.80 -11.59
CA LYS A 67 -5.53 -5.44 -12.89
C LYS A 67 -5.68 -6.95 -12.74
N VAL A 68 -4.74 -7.61 -12.08
CA VAL A 68 -4.78 -9.05 -11.82
C VAL A 68 -6.03 -9.45 -11.02
N THR A 69 -6.39 -8.66 -10.03
CA THR A 69 -7.64 -8.89 -9.29
C THR A 69 -8.88 -8.81 -10.21
N ALA A 70 -8.88 -7.89 -11.18
CA ALA A 70 -9.97 -7.80 -12.14
C ALA A 70 -9.98 -8.94 -13.16
N GLU A 71 -8.85 -9.60 -13.40
CA GLU A 71 -8.72 -10.76 -14.30
C GLU A 71 -9.15 -12.07 -13.62
N TYR A 72 -8.79 -12.27 -12.35
CA TYR A 72 -8.98 -13.52 -11.63
C TYR A 72 -10.24 -13.59 -10.77
N PHE A 73 -10.90 -12.45 -10.52
CA PHE A 73 -12.09 -12.40 -9.65
C PHE A 73 -13.29 -11.76 -10.34
N PRO A 74 -14.49 -12.35 -10.19
CA PRO A 74 -15.73 -11.72 -10.60
C PRO A 74 -15.99 -10.44 -9.82
N LYS A 75 -16.76 -9.51 -10.37
CA LYS A 75 -17.01 -8.18 -9.78
C LYS A 75 -17.42 -8.24 -8.32
N LYS A 76 -18.26 -9.22 -7.92
CA LYS A 76 -18.73 -9.37 -6.55
C LYS A 76 -17.61 -9.58 -5.52
N ASP A 77 -16.49 -10.23 -5.90
CA ASP A 77 -15.43 -10.65 -4.97
C ASP A 77 -14.16 -9.77 -5.06
N ARG A 78 -14.07 -8.88 -6.04
CA ARG A 78 -12.88 -8.01 -6.25
C ARG A 78 -12.50 -7.19 -5.02
N ALA A 79 -13.49 -6.65 -4.30
CA ALA A 79 -13.21 -5.85 -3.10
C ALA A 79 -12.61 -6.70 -1.98
N TYR A 80 -13.07 -7.94 -1.84
CA TYR A 80 -12.52 -8.88 -0.86
C TYR A 80 -11.08 -9.27 -1.22
N ALA A 81 -10.82 -9.63 -2.49
CA ALA A 81 -9.47 -9.92 -2.96
C ALA A 81 -8.53 -8.72 -2.78
N THR A 82 -8.99 -7.51 -3.11
CA THR A 82 -8.23 -6.27 -2.92
C THR A 82 -7.92 -6.03 -1.43
N SER A 83 -8.84 -6.31 -0.52
CA SER A 83 -8.60 -6.13 0.91
C SER A 83 -7.57 -7.11 1.47
N ILE A 84 -7.49 -8.33 0.92
CA ILE A 84 -6.50 -9.32 1.32
C ILE A 84 -5.09 -8.84 0.96
N PHE A 85 -4.85 -8.40 -0.27
CA PHE A 85 -3.51 -7.91 -0.60
C PHE A 85 -3.17 -6.57 0.06
N ASN A 86 -4.14 -5.69 0.30
CA ASN A 86 -3.93 -4.46 1.10
C ASN A 86 -3.48 -4.78 2.53
N ALA A 87 -4.00 -5.85 3.14
CA ALA A 87 -3.56 -6.29 4.46
C ALA A 87 -2.08 -6.69 4.48
N GLY A 88 -1.50 -7.06 3.34
CA GLY A 88 -0.07 -7.32 3.20
C GLY A 88 0.80 -6.11 3.60
N ALA A 89 0.35 -4.88 3.32
CA ALA A 89 1.03 -3.67 3.76
C ALA A 89 1.04 -3.54 5.30
N SER A 90 -0.06 -3.88 5.96
CA SER A 90 -0.14 -3.90 7.43
C SER A 90 0.75 -4.98 8.03
N ILE A 91 0.82 -6.17 7.41
CA ILE A 91 1.73 -7.25 7.81
C ILE A 91 3.19 -6.80 7.68
N GLY A 92 3.54 -6.16 6.57
CA GLY A 92 4.88 -5.58 6.38
C GLY A 92 5.24 -4.55 7.45
N ALA A 93 4.33 -3.63 7.73
CA ALA A 93 4.49 -2.61 8.76
C ALA A 93 4.61 -3.20 10.19
N LEU A 94 4.05 -4.37 10.42
CA LEU A 94 4.14 -5.10 11.69
C LEU A 94 5.46 -5.87 11.84
N ILE A 95 5.94 -6.49 10.75
CA ILE A 95 7.16 -7.32 10.76
C ILE A 95 8.43 -6.44 10.69
N ALA A 96 8.41 -5.35 9.92
CA ALA A 96 9.59 -4.52 9.68
C ALA A 96 10.25 -3.97 10.96
N PRO A 97 9.52 -3.38 11.93
CA PRO A 97 10.11 -2.89 13.18
C PRO A 97 10.73 -3.98 14.06
N LEU A 98 10.31 -5.23 13.89
CA LEU A 98 10.84 -6.36 14.64
C LEU A 98 12.11 -6.93 13.99
N THR A 99 12.16 -6.97 12.67
CA THR A 99 13.23 -7.65 11.93
C THR A 99 14.36 -6.72 11.52
N ILE A 100 14.07 -5.50 11.09
CA ILE A 100 15.08 -4.55 10.58
C ILE A 100 16.11 -4.18 11.63
N PRO A 101 15.77 -3.83 12.89
CA PRO A 101 16.76 -3.52 13.91
C PRO A 101 17.65 -4.70 14.27
N ILE A 102 17.13 -5.94 14.23
CA ILE A 102 17.91 -7.15 14.47
C ILE A 102 18.94 -7.35 13.35
N LEU A 103 18.50 -7.24 12.09
CA LEU A 103 19.39 -7.35 10.94
C LEU A 103 20.46 -6.26 10.97
N ALA A 104 20.08 -5.02 11.24
CA ALA A 104 21.01 -3.90 11.30
C ALA A 104 22.04 -4.05 12.44
N LYS A 105 21.63 -4.59 13.59
CA LYS A 105 22.56 -4.84 14.72
C LYS A 105 23.53 -6.00 14.45
N MET A 106 23.06 -7.05 13.76
CA MET A 106 23.88 -8.25 13.52
C MET A 106 24.81 -8.12 12.31
N PHE A 107 24.37 -7.45 11.26
CA PHE A 107 25.04 -7.48 9.95
C PHE A 107 25.27 -6.08 9.34
N GLY A 108 24.93 -5.02 10.04
CA GLY A 108 24.95 -3.66 9.50
C GLY A 108 23.63 -3.26 8.85
N TRP A 109 23.39 -1.96 8.76
CA TRP A 109 22.15 -1.41 8.20
C TRP A 109 22.00 -1.68 6.69
N GLU A 110 23.11 -1.81 5.97
CA GLU A 110 23.16 -2.13 4.54
C GLU A 110 22.51 -3.48 4.25
N MET A 111 22.79 -4.47 5.14
CA MET A 111 22.24 -5.81 4.99
C MET A 111 20.71 -5.84 5.08
N ALA A 112 20.08 -4.95 5.84
CA ALA A 112 18.63 -4.86 5.87
C ALA A 112 18.05 -4.53 4.48
N PHE A 113 18.66 -3.60 3.75
CA PHE A 113 18.25 -3.27 2.38
C PHE A 113 18.53 -4.40 1.38
N ILE A 114 19.67 -5.08 1.52
CA ILE A 114 20.03 -6.22 0.65
C ILE A 114 19.06 -7.38 0.85
N VAL A 115 18.74 -7.73 2.09
CA VAL A 115 17.80 -8.82 2.40
C VAL A 115 16.40 -8.51 1.85
N ILE A 116 15.89 -7.31 2.09
CA ILE A 116 14.56 -6.91 1.59
C ILE A 116 14.53 -6.86 0.06
N GLY A 117 15.56 -6.30 -0.56
CA GLY A 117 15.69 -6.30 -2.02
C GLY A 117 15.81 -7.71 -2.60
N GLY A 118 16.55 -8.59 -1.91
CA GLY A 118 16.69 -10.01 -2.26
C GLY A 118 15.36 -10.76 -2.23
N LEU A 119 14.55 -10.56 -1.19
CA LEU A 119 13.18 -11.12 -1.10
C LEU A 119 12.32 -10.68 -2.28
N GLY A 120 12.46 -9.42 -2.73
CA GLY A 120 11.76 -8.94 -3.90
C GLY A 120 12.18 -9.63 -5.21
N PHE A 121 13.46 -10.00 -5.37
CA PHE A 121 13.91 -10.81 -6.52
C PHE A 121 13.37 -12.24 -6.47
N ILE A 122 13.32 -12.86 -5.28
CA ILE A 122 12.70 -14.18 -5.09
C ILE A 122 11.23 -14.13 -5.47
N TRP A 123 10.49 -13.12 -4.99
CA TRP A 123 9.09 -12.90 -5.36
C TRP A 123 8.90 -12.74 -6.88
N MET A 124 9.78 -11.96 -7.53
CA MET A 124 9.73 -11.80 -8.98
C MET A 124 9.94 -13.13 -9.72
N GLY A 125 10.82 -13.99 -9.21
CA GLY A 125 11.00 -15.35 -9.72
C GLY A 125 9.68 -16.14 -9.64
N PHE A 126 9.06 -16.20 -8.46
CA PHE A 126 7.75 -16.85 -8.30
C PHE A 126 6.71 -16.28 -9.26
N TRP A 127 6.64 -14.97 -9.40
CA TRP A 127 5.70 -14.32 -10.30
C TRP A 127 5.85 -14.76 -11.75
N VAL A 128 7.07 -14.75 -12.28
CA VAL A 128 7.36 -15.12 -13.66
C VAL A 128 7.00 -16.59 -13.97
N PHE A 129 7.19 -17.49 -13.00
CA PHE A 129 6.92 -18.91 -13.18
C PHE A 129 5.48 -19.31 -12.89
N MET A 130 4.74 -18.56 -12.08
CA MET A 130 3.41 -18.94 -11.63
C MET A 130 2.28 -18.14 -12.27
N TYR A 131 2.56 -16.93 -12.78
CA TYR A 131 1.53 -16.08 -13.32
C TYR A 131 1.30 -16.35 -14.81
N ASP A 132 0.07 -16.78 -15.13
CA ASP A 132 -0.49 -16.85 -16.47
C ASP A 132 -1.88 -16.22 -16.48
N ALA A 133 -2.39 -15.78 -17.63
CA ALA A 133 -3.78 -15.36 -17.73
C ALA A 133 -4.72 -16.55 -17.39
N PRO A 134 -5.89 -16.31 -16.72
CA PRO A 134 -6.77 -17.40 -16.28
C PRO A 134 -7.11 -18.41 -17.39
N SER A 135 -7.34 -17.94 -18.61
CA SER A 135 -7.65 -18.77 -19.80
C SER A 135 -6.48 -19.63 -20.27
N LYS A 136 -5.25 -19.30 -19.88
CA LYS A 136 -4.01 -20.01 -20.28
C LYS A 136 -3.37 -20.78 -19.13
N SER A 137 -3.83 -20.53 -17.90
CA SER A 137 -3.27 -21.13 -16.70
C SER A 137 -3.59 -22.62 -16.62
N LYS A 138 -2.56 -23.43 -16.46
CA LYS A 138 -2.69 -24.88 -16.25
C LYS A 138 -3.26 -25.23 -14.87
N HIS A 139 -3.33 -24.26 -13.96
CA HIS A 139 -3.78 -24.44 -12.59
C HIS A 139 -5.26 -24.09 -12.40
N VAL A 140 -5.89 -23.45 -13.39
CA VAL A 140 -7.31 -23.07 -13.37
C VAL A 140 -8.12 -24.17 -14.06
N ASN A 141 -9.07 -24.77 -13.33
CA ASN A 141 -9.99 -25.75 -13.89
C ASN A 141 -11.20 -25.08 -14.57
N GLN A 142 -11.99 -25.85 -15.34
CA GLN A 142 -13.11 -25.28 -16.11
C GLN A 142 -14.17 -24.65 -15.20
N ALA A 143 -14.48 -25.24 -14.07
CA ALA A 143 -15.47 -24.70 -13.14
C ALA A 143 -15.03 -23.37 -12.51
N GLU A 144 -13.73 -23.24 -12.24
CA GLU A 144 -13.12 -22.00 -11.76
C GLU A 144 -13.10 -20.92 -12.86
N LEU A 145 -12.77 -21.30 -14.09
CA LEU A 145 -12.84 -20.39 -15.24
C LEU A 145 -14.27 -19.89 -15.46
N ASP A 146 -15.26 -20.79 -15.36
CA ASP A 146 -16.67 -20.42 -15.46
C ASP A 146 -17.10 -19.46 -14.36
N TYR A 147 -16.58 -19.63 -13.15
CA TYR A 147 -16.80 -18.71 -12.03
C TYR A 147 -16.15 -17.34 -12.24
N ILE A 148 -14.93 -17.29 -12.74
CA ILE A 148 -14.21 -16.05 -13.06
C ILE A 148 -14.94 -15.26 -14.16
N GLU A 149 -15.49 -15.96 -15.15
CA GLU A 149 -16.13 -15.37 -16.32
C GLU A 149 -17.64 -15.13 -16.18
N GLN A 150 -18.23 -15.41 -15.01
CA GLN A 150 -19.68 -15.30 -14.81
C GLN A 150 -20.25 -13.93 -15.22
N ASP A 151 -19.54 -12.83 -14.88
CA ASP A 151 -19.97 -11.46 -15.23
C ASP A 151 -20.00 -11.22 -16.74
N ASN A 152 -19.09 -11.82 -17.52
CA ASN A 152 -19.01 -11.68 -18.97
C ASN A 152 -20.15 -12.47 -19.64
N ARG A 153 -20.46 -13.66 -19.11
CA ARG A 153 -21.57 -14.50 -19.61
C ARG A 153 -22.93 -13.86 -19.35
N GLU A 154 -23.14 -13.30 -18.14
CA GLU A 154 -24.35 -12.58 -17.81
C GLU A 154 -24.55 -11.33 -18.69
N ALA A 155 -23.46 -10.67 -19.09
CA ALA A 155 -23.49 -9.51 -19.99
C ALA A 155 -23.66 -9.89 -21.47
N GLY A 156 -23.72 -11.19 -21.83
CA GLY A 156 -23.76 -11.65 -23.21
C GLY A 156 -22.49 -11.34 -24.01
N SER A 157 -21.39 -11.03 -23.32
CA SER A 157 -20.10 -10.73 -23.95
C SER A 157 -19.36 -12.01 -24.31
N ALA A 158 -18.51 -11.95 -25.35
CA ALA A 158 -17.66 -13.07 -25.72
C ALA A 158 -16.75 -13.49 -24.55
N PRO A 159 -16.37 -14.79 -24.47
CA PRO A 159 -15.35 -15.25 -23.52
C PRO A 159 -14.11 -14.37 -23.58
N MET A 160 -13.31 -14.35 -22.48
CA MET A 160 -12.06 -13.59 -22.43
C MET A 160 -11.18 -13.93 -23.63
N THR A 161 -11.22 -13.09 -24.65
CA THR A 161 -10.25 -13.11 -25.76
C THR A 161 -8.93 -12.49 -25.24
N ASP A 162 -7.83 -12.84 -25.85
CA ASP A 162 -6.53 -12.29 -25.54
C ASP A 162 -6.60 -10.74 -25.50
N GLU A 163 -5.97 -10.12 -24.50
CA GLU A 163 -5.89 -8.65 -24.31
C GLU A 163 -5.40 -7.89 -25.58
N LYS A 164 -4.85 -8.64 -26.55
CA LYS A 164 -4.40 -8.11 -27.83
C LYS A 164 -5.53 -7.62 -28.73
N ASP A 165 -6.73 -8.14 -28.55
CA ASP A 165 -7.90 -7.83 -29.39
C ASP A 165 -8.76 -6.70 -28.80
N GLU A 166 -8.59 -6.34 -27.52
CA GLU A 166 -9.26 -5.19 -26.90
C GLU A 166 -8.56 -3.88 -27.31
N LYS A 167 -9.33 -2.94 -27.88
CA LYS A 167 -8.82 -1.61 -28.24
C LYS A 167 -8.33 -0.89 -26.99
N ARG A 168 -7.01 -0.71 -26.85
CA ARG A 168 -6.39 -0.04 -25.72
C ARG A 168 -6.87 1.40 -25.63
N MET A 169 -7.38 1.79 -24.45
CA MET A 169 -7.70 3.18 -24.17
C MET A 169 -6.39 3.99 -24.05
N LYS A 170 -6.30 5.11 -24.76
CA LYS A 170 -5.13 6.01 -24.65
C LYS A 170 -5.09 6.65 -23.27
N PHE A 171 -3.91 6.80 -22.68
CA PHE A 171 -3.71 7.39 -21.35
C PHE A 171 -4.47 8.72 -21.18
N TRP A 172 -4.35 9.64 -22.15
CA TRP A 172 -5.02 10.93 -22.07
C TRP A 172 -6.55 10.85 -22.16
N GLN A 173 -7.10 9.81 -22.77
CA GLN A 173 -8.55 9.59 -22.80
C GLN A 173 -9.12 9.29 -21.42
N CYS A 174 -8.31 8.73 -20.49
CA CYS A 174 -8.74 8.47 -19.13
C CYS A 174 -9.23 9.74 -18.42
N PHE A 175 -8.66 10.90 -18.74
CA PHE A 175 -9.02 12.18 -18.14
C PHE A 175 -10.35 12.77 -18.65
N SER A 176 -10.90 12.24 -19.75
CA SER A 176 -12.18 12.70 -20.31
C SER A 176 -13.39 12.17 -19.55
N TYR A 177 -13.22 11.19 -18.68
CA TYR A 177 -14.30 10.56 -17.95
C TYR A 177 -14.51 11.20 -16.57
N LYS A 178 -15.75 11.58 -16.25
CA LYS A 178 -16.13 12.12 -14.94
C LYS A 178 -15.83 11.14 -13.80
N GLN A 179 -15.96 9.85 -14.06
CA GLN A 179 -15.66 8.77 -13.13
C GLN A 179 -14.18 8.74 -12.71
N THR A 180 -13.28 9.05 -13.65
CA THR A 180 -11.84 9.18 -13.33
C THR A 180 -11.61 10.32 -12.33
N TRP A 181 -12.23 11.47 -12.54
CA TRP A 181 -12.09 12.61 -11.62
C TRP A 181 -12.73 12.36 -10.26
N ALA A 182 -13.84 11.64 -10.21
CA ALA A 182 -14.44 11.23 -8.93
C ALA A 182 -13.48 10.29 -8.15
N PHE A 183 -12.87 9.33 -8.83
CA PHE A 183 -11.86 8.45 -8.26
C PHE A 183 -10.61 9.21 -7.79
N VAL A 184 -10.08 10.10 -8.64
CA VAL A 184 -8.93 10.98 -8.35
C VAL A 184 -9.20 11.83 -7.11
N PHE A 185 -10.34 12.48 -7.04
CA PHE A 185 -10.73 13.31 -5.89
C PHE A 185 -10.86 12.47 -4.62
N GLY A 186 -11.52 11.31 -4.70
CA GLY A 186 -11.63 10.39 -3.57
C GLY A 186 -10.28 9.96 -3.03
N LYS A 187 -9.36 9.57 -3.89
CA LYS A 187 -7.99 9.17 -3.51
C LYS A 187 -7.19 10.34 -2.94
N PHE A 188 -7.26 11.51 -3.58
CA PHE A 188 -6.58 12.71 -3.10
C PHE A 188 -6.97 13.08 -1.66
N MET A 189 -8.26 13.00 -1.34
CA MET A 189 -8.77 13.37 -0.01
C MET A 189 -8.50 12.32 1.07
N THR A 190 -8.38 11.04 0.71
CA THR A 190 -8.41 9.97 1.72
C THR A 190 -7.06 9.31 1.97
N ASP A 191 -6.16 9.22 0.99
CA ASP A 191 -4.89 8.49 1.17
C ASP A 191 -3.99 9.12 2.24
N GLY A 192 -4.07 10.43 2.42
CA GLY A 192 -3.36 11.14 3.47
C GLY A 192 -3.66 10.64 4.88
N VAL A 193 -4.88 10.16 5.13
CA VAL A 193 -5.31 9.64 6.44
C VAL A 193 -4.50 8.41 6.85
N TRP A 194 -4.26 7.48 5.92
CA TRP A 194 -3.44 6.30 6.18
C TRP A 194 -2.01 6.67 6.57
N TRP A 195 -1.38 7.51 5.76
CA TRP A 195 -0.01 7.94 5.98
C TRP A 195 0.13 8.79 7.25
N PHE A 196 -0.89 9.58 7.57
CA PHE A 196 -0.95 10.31 8.83
C PHE A 196 -0.95 9.35 10.02
N PHE A 197 -1.82 8.36 10.05
CA PHE A 197 -1.83 7.38 11.13
C PHE A 197 -0.52 6.61 11.24
N LEU A 198 0.10 6.24 10.11
CA LEU A 198 1.34 5.49 10.09
C LEU A 198 2.52 6.30 10.68
N PHE A 199 2.68 7.55 10.27
CA PHE A 199 3.85 8.35 10.64
C PHE A 199 3.68 9.11 11.95
N TRP A 200 2.47 9.55 12.27
CA TRP A 200 2.25 10.39 13.44
C TRP A 200 1.89 9.63 14.71
N THR A 201 1.38 8.41 14.64
CA THR A 201 1.07 7.63 15.85
C THR A 201 2.31 7.38 16.74
N PRO A 202 3.49 7.01 16.21
CA PRO A 202 4.70 6.89 17.02
C PRO A 202 5.08 8.20 17.73
N SER A 203 5.01 9.32 16.99
CA SER A 203 5.29 10.66 17.54
C SER A 203 4.26 11.04 18.61
N TYR A 204 2.98 10.77 18.38
CA TYR A 204 1.90 10.98 19.35
C TYR A 204 2.13 10.20 20.66
N LEU A 205 2.48 8.92 20.57
CA LEU A 205 2.78 8.10 21.75
C LEU A 205 3.96 8.66 22.55
N ASN A 206 5.01 9.10 21.86
CA ASN A 206 6.17 9.68 22.54
C ASN A 206 5.84 11.03 23.18
N THR A 207 5.13 11.92 22.46
CA THR A 207 4.83 13.28 22.94
C THR A 207 3.80 13.28 24.06
N GLN A 208 2.76 12.46 23.99
CA GLN A 208 1.65 12.46 24.95
C GLN A 208 1.90 11.55 26.16
N PHE A 209 2.63 10.46 25.98
CA PHE A 209 2.80 9.43 27.03
C PHE A 209 4.27 9.17 27.37
N GLY A 210 5.23 9.79 26.69
CA GLY A 210 6.66 9.52 26.88
C GLY A 210 7.08 8.10 26.41
N ILE A 211 6.22 7.38 25.69
CA ILE A 211 6.46 6.00 25.26
C ILE A 211 7.21 6.00 23.93
N LYS A 212 8.42 5.48 23.94
CA LYS A 212 9.22 5.31 22.70
C LYS A 212 8.83 4.02 22.03
N THR A 213 8.89 4.01 20.68
CA THR A 213 8.62 2.80 19.87
C THR A 213 9.62 1.68 20.09
N SER A 214 10.81 1.98 20.66
CA SER A 214 11.82 1.00 21.06
C SER A 214 11.49 0.29 22.37
N ASP A 215 10.59 0.85 23.18
CA ASP A 215 10.22 0.28 24.47
C ASP A 215 9.26 -0.92 24.27
N PRO A 216 9.29 -1.93 25.15
CA PRO A 216 8.41 -3.10 25.02
C PRO A 216 6.91 -2.72 24.93
N LEU A 217 6.49 -1.71 25.72
CA LEU A 217 5.12 -1.20 25.67
C LEU A 217 4.83 -0.49 24.34
N GLY A 218 5.76 0.33 23.83
CA GLY A 218 5.64 1.00 22.56
C GLY A 218 5.53 0.03 21.40
N MET A 219 6.36 -1.02 21.38
CA MET A 219 6.28 -2.11 20.41
C MET A 219 4.92 -2.81 20.47
N ALA A 220 4.40 -3.13 21.67
CA ALA A 220 3.10 -3.76 21.85
C ALA A 220 1.94 -2.88 21.36
N LEU A 221 2.00 -1.56 21.60
CA LEU A 221 1.01 -0.60 21.14
C LEU A 221 1.00 -0.49 19.59
N ILE A 222 2.18 -0.38 18.97
CA ILE A 222 2.29 -0.33 17.50
C ILE A 222 1.87 -1.65 16.88
N PHE A 223 2.25 -2.79 17.48
CA PHE A 223 1.77 -4.09 17.04
C PHE A 223 0.23 -4.17 17.07
N THR A 224 -0.39 -3.73 18.16
CA THR A 224 -1.84 -3.71 18.31
C THR A 224 -2.51 -2.80 17.28
N LEU A 225 -1.94 -1.63 17.00
CA LEU A 225 -2.41 -0.72 15.94
C LEU A 225 -2.56 -1.47 14.60
N TYR A 226 -1.47 -2.11 14.15
CA TYR A 226 -1.49 -2.81 12.87
C TYR A 226 -2.33 -4.10 12.90
N ALA A 227 -2.36 -4.81 14.01
CA ALA A 227 -3.23 -5.97 14.18
C ALA A 227 -4.71 -5.59 14.04
N VAL A 228 -5.13 -4.47 14.63
CA VAL A 228 -6.50 -3.93 14.49
C VAL A 228 -6.77 -3.49 13.04
N THR A 229 -5.80 -2.87 12.37
CA THR A 229 -6.00 -2.45 10.96
C THR A 229 -6.22 -3.64 10.02
N MET A 230 -5.75 -4.84 10.35
CA MET A 230 -6.01 -6.06 9.56
C MET A 230 -7.49 -6.45 9.51
N LEU A 231 -8.33 -5.94 10.41
CA LEU A 231 -9.78 -6.11 10.33
C LEU A 231 -10.38 -5.57 9.02
N SER A 232 -9.64 -4.75 8.29
CA SER A 232 -9.99 -4.27 6.94
C SER A 232 -10.26 -5.40 5.93
N ILE A 233 -9.71 -6.60 6.12
CA ILE A 233 -9.99 -7.78 5.30
C ILE A 233 -11.49 -8.09 5.29
N TYR A 234 -12.13 -8.03 6.46
CA TYR A 234 -13.56 -8.24 6.56
C TYR A 234 -14.37 -7.10 5.94
N GLY A 235 -13.83 -5.89 5.95
CA GLY A 235 -14.44 -4.74 5.31
C GLY A 235 -14.56 -4.87 3.79
N GLY A 236 -13.57 -5.50 3.14
CA GLY A 236 -13.65 -5.84 1.71
C GLY A 236 -14.72 -6.88 1.38
N LYS A 237 -15.13 -7.70 2.35
CA LYS A 237 -16.19 -8.69 2.19
C LYS A 237 -17.61 -8.09 2.30
N LEU A 238 -17.75 -6.90 2.88
CA LEU A 238 -19.05 -6.29 3.12
C LEU A 238 -19.88 -6.09 1.84
N PRO A 239 -19.36 -5.61 0.71
CA PRO A 239 -20.12 -5.53 -0.54
C PRO A 239 -20.62 -6.90 -1.02
N THR A 240 -19.80 -7.94 -0.94
CA THR A 240 -20.19 -9.31 -1.30
C THR A 240 -21.40 -9.77 -0.48
N ILE A 241 -21.43 -9.44 0.83
CA ILE A 241 -22.56 -9.75 1.71
C ILE A 241 -23.82 -9.01 1.24
N PHE A 242 -23.71 -7.72 0.87
CA PHE A 242 -24.86 -6.97 0.36
C PHE A 242 -25.37 -7.55 -0.96
N ILE A 243 -24.48 -7.86 -1.90
CA ILE A 243 -24.83 -8.47 -3.18
C ILE A 243 -25.59 -9.77 -2.95
N ASN A 244 -25.03 -10.67 -2.14
CA ASN A 244 -25.60 -12.00 -1.92
C ASN A 244 -26.95 -11.97 -1.15
N ARG A 245 -27.15 -10.99 -0.24
CA ARG A 245 -28.38 -10.92 0.56
C ARG A 245 -29.49 -10.11 -0.09
N THR A 246 -29.16 -9.11 -0.87
CA THR A 246 -30.15 -8.15 -1.40
C THR A 246 -30.24 -8.08 -2.92
N GLY A 247 -29.39 -8.85 -3.64
CA GLY A 247 -29.30 -8.78 -5.11
C GLY A 247 -28.80 -7.41 -5.64
N MET A 248 -28.12 -6.64 -4.79
CA MET A 248 -27.68 -5.29 -5.13
C MET A 248 -26.59 -5.32 -6.21
N ASN A 249 -26.62 -4.33 -7.12
CA ASN A 249 -25.55 -4.15 -8.09
C ASN A 249 -24.17 -3.97 -7.39
N PRO A 250 -23.07 -4.57 -7.87
CA PRO A 250 -21.76 -4.48 -7.26
C PRO A 250 -21.28 -3.07 -6.97
N TYR A 251 -21.46 -2.13 -7.89
CA TYR A 251 -21.13 -0.72 -7.69
C TYR A 251 -21.93 -0.09 -6.52
N ALA A 252 -23.23 -0.29 -6.49
CA ALA A 252 -24.08 0.24 -5.40
C ALA A 252 -23.74 -0.37 -4.04
N ALA A 253 -23.41 -1.66 -4.00
CA ALA A 253 -22.99 -2.35 -2.78
C ALA A 253 -21.67 -1.77 -2.24
N ARG A 254 -20.71 -1.44 -3.11
CA ARG A 254 -19.44 -0.79 -2.71
C ARG A 254 -19.67 0.63 -2.22
N MET A 255 -20.50 1.43 -2.91
CA MET A 255 -20.84 2.78 -2.46
C MET A 255 -21.46 2.77 -1.06
N LYS A 256 -22.37 1.82 -0.81
CA LYS A 256 -22.98 1.62 0.53
C LYS A 256 -21.95 1.21 1.58
N ALA A 257 -21.03 0.29 1.26
CA ALA A 257 -19.97 -0.11 2.16
C ALA A 257 -19.01 1.05 2.46
N MET A 258 -18.61 1.80 1.44
CA MET A 258 -17.76 2.98 1.59
C MET A 258 -18.41 4.07 2.45
N LEU A 259 -19.72 4.30 2.30
CA LEU A 259 -20.44 5.21 3.16
C LEU A 259 -20.39 4.78 4.62
N ILE A 260 -20.60 3.50 4.91
CA ILE A 260 -20.49 2.95 6.27
C ILE A 260 -19.09 3.19 6.81
N PHE A 261 -18.04 2.85 6.06
CA PHE A 261 -16.65 3.01 6.52
C PHE A 261 -16.24 4.47 6.69
N ALA A 262 -16.87 5.41 5.99
CA ALA A 262 -16.58 6.84 6.13
C ALA A 262 -16.93 7.41 7.53
N PHE A 263 -17.81 6.76 8.28
CA PHE A 263 -18.17 7.19 9.64
C PHE A 263 -17.21 6.67 10.72
N PHE A 264 -16.51 5.56 10.48
CA PHE A 264 -15.65 4.97 11.51
C PHE A 264 -14.44 5.86 11.91
N PRO A 265 -13.80 6.62 11.04
CA PRO A 265 -12.73 7.52 11.47
C PRO A 265 -13.16 8.57 12.49
N LEU A 266 -14.47 8.86 12.61
CA LEU A 266 -14.98 9.78 13.63
C LEU A 266 -14.73 9.26 15.05
N VAL A 267 -14.59 7.94 15.26
CA VAL A 267 -14.24 7.39 16.59
C VAL A 267 -12.85 7.83 17.06
N VAL A 268 -11.97 8.21 16.13
CA VAL A 268 -10.63 8.70 16.45
C VAL A 268 -10.67 10.04 17.21
N LEU A 269 -11.76 10.82 17.09
CA LEU A 269 -11.97 12.03 17.86
C LEU A 269 -12.01 11.73 19.37
N LEU A 270 -12.35 10.52 19.77
CA LEU A 270 -12.33 10.07 21.17
C LEU A 270 -10.94 9.65 21.65
N ALA A 271 -9.94 9.60 20.77
CA ALA A 271 -8.59 9.14 21.11
C ALA A 271 -7.95 10.03 22.18
N GLN A 272 -8.04 11.36 22.03
CA GLN A 272 -7.44 12.30 22.98
C GLN A 272 -8.11 12.25 24.36
N PRO A 273 -9.45 12.34 24.52
CA PRO A 273 -10.08 12.26 25.83
C PRO A 273 -9.90 10.90 26.50
N LEU A 274 -9.96 9.80 25.76
CA LEU A 274 -9.76 8.45 26.32
C LEU A 274 -8.28 8.14 26.56
N GLY A 275 -7.38 8.83 25.92
CA GLY A 275 -5.94 8.74 26.14
C GLY A 275 -5.53 9.12 27.56
N THR A 276 -6.28 10.00 28.25
CA THR A 276 -6.05 10.34 29.66
C THR A 276 -6.21 9.14 30.60
N VAL A 277 -6.96 8.13 30.20
CA VAL A 277 -7.19 6.90 30.97
C VAL A 277 -6.10 5.85 30.69
N SER A 278 -5.77 5.64 29.43
CA SER A 278 -4.75 4.64 29.03
C SER A 278 -4.31 4.85 27.57
N PRO A 279 -3.00 4.64 27.26
CA PRO A 279 -2.48 4.73 25.89
C PRO A 279 -3.06 3.68 24.94
N TRP A 280 -3.67 2.62 25.43
CA TRP A 280 -4.32 1.59 24.63
C TRP A 280 -5.56 2.09 23.89
N PHE A 281 -6.33 2.99 24.49
CA PHE A 281 -7.55 3.52 23.87
C PHE A 281 -7.27 4.28 22.58
N PRO A 282 -6.36 5.28 22.55
CA PRO A 282 -6.00 5.94 21.30
C PRO A 282 -5.53 4.98 20.22
N VAL A 283 -4.69 4.03 20.58
CA VAL A 283 -4.12 3.06 19.64
C VAL A 283 -5.21 2.18 19.01
N ILE A 284 -6.14 1.66 19.80
CA ILE A 284 -7.26 0.87 19.30
C ILE A 284 -8.17 1.71 18.42
N LEU A 285 -8.49 2.94 18.82
CA LEU A 285 -9.37 3.84 18.06
C LEU A 285 -8.74 4.26 16.72
N ILE A 286 -7.44 4.58 16.71
CA ILE A 286 -6.70 4.87 15.49
C ILE A 286 -6.62 3.61 14.61
N GLY A 287 -6.41 2.43 15.22
CA GLY A 287 -6.44 1.15 14.52
C GLY A 287 -7.80 0.87 13.83
N ILE A 288 -8.91 1.15 14.50
CA ILE A 288 -10.27 1.07 13.92
C ILE A 288 -10.43 2.05 12.76
N GLY A 289 -10.00 3.31 12.93
CA GLY A 289 -9.99 4.30 11.86
C GLY A 289 -9.15 3.86 10.65
N GLY A 290 -7.97 3.29 10.91
CA GLY A 290 -7.09 2.72 9.90
C GLY A 290 -7.72 1.51 9.18
N ALA A 291 -8.37 0.61 9.92
CA ALA A 291 -9.10 -0.53 9.34
C ALA A 291 -10.23 -0.08 8.42
N ALA A 292 -10.98 0.93 8.85
CA ALA A 292 -12.06 1.52 8.05
C ALA A 292 -11.51 2.19 6.78
N HIS A 293 -10.41 2.94 6.89
CA HIS A 293 -9.74 3.54 5.74
C HIS A 293 -9.28 2.49 4.73
N GLN A 294 -8.62 1.42 5.19
CA GLN A 294 -8.17 0.33 4.31
C GLN A 294 -9.34 -0.41 3.67
N SER A 295 -10.44 -0.61 4.40
CA SER A 295 -11.68 -1.17 3.85
C SER A 295 -12.28 -0.26 2.78
N TRP A 296 -12.30 1.04 3.02
CA TRP A 296 -12.74 2.05 2.06
C TRP A 296 -11.84 2.05 0.82
N SER A 297 -10.52 2.01 1.01
CA SER A 297 -9.52 1.97 -0.05
C SER A 297 -9.67 0.74 -0.95
N ALA A 298 -9.88 -0.44 -0.37
CA ALA A 298 -10.12 -1.66 -1.14
C ALA A 298 -11.37 -1.56 -2.02
N ASN A 299 -12.42 -0.92 -1.52
CA ASN A 299 -13.67 -0.71 -2.26
C ASN A 299 -13.50 0.29 -3.39
N ILE A 300 -12.86 1.45 -3.17
CA ILE A 300 -12.68 2.46 -4.21
C ILE A 300 -11.77 1.96 -5.34
N PHE A 301 -10.72 1.22 -5.05
CA PHE A 301 -9.90 0.60 -6.08
C PHE A 301 -10.68 -0.41 -6.91
N SER A 302 -11.54 -1.18 -6.28
CA SER A 302 -12.36 -2.17 -6.98
C SER A 302 -13.42 -1.53 -7.88
N THR A 303 -13.90 -0.30 -7.57
CA THR A 303 -14.85 0.42 -8.43
C THR A 303 -14.26 0.77 -9.80
N VAL A 304 -12.94 0.94 -9.89
CA VAL A 304 -12.27 1.17 -11.18
C VAL A 304 -12.54 0.00 -12.13
N GLY A 305 -12.45 -1.24 -11.62
CA GLY A 305 -12.74 -2.45 -12.40
C GLY A 305 -14.22 -2.63 -12.77
N ASP A 306 -15.13 -1.94 -12.05
CA ASP A 306 -16.57 -1.98 -12.37
C ASP A 306 -16.97 -0.95 -13.44
N MET A 307 -16.26 0.17 -13.49
CA MET A 307 -16.61 1.33 -14.32
C MET A 307 -15.84 1.38 -15.66
N PHE A 308 -14.68 0.72 -15.73
CA PHE A 308 -13.77 0.87 -16.88
C PHE A 308 -13.40 -0.47 -17.49
N PRO A 309 -13.08 -0.50 -18.81
CA PRO A 309 -12.57 -1.67 -19.47
C PRO A 309 -11.21 -2.09 -18.88
N ARG A 310 -10.88 -3.39 -18.96
CA ARG A 310 -9.65 -3.96 -18.39
C ARG A 310 -8.38 -3.25 -18.82
N THR A 311 -8.33 -2.81 -20.08
CA THR A 311 -7.20 -2.10 -20.67
C THR A 311 -6.94 -0.72 -20.05
N ALA A 312 -7.92 -0.12 -19.36
CA ALA A 312 -7.82 1.18 -18.72
C ALA A 312 -7.56 1.09 -17.19
N ILE A 313 -7.85 -0.05 -16.55
CA ILE A 313 -7.81 -0.20 -15.09
C ILE A 313 -6.46 0.24 -14.52
N ALA A 314 -5.35 -0.26 -15.07
CA ALA A 314 -4.02 0.07 -14.58
C ALA A 314 -3.69 1.56 -14.70
N SER A 315 -4.06 2.17 -15.83
CA SER A 315 -3.83 3.62 -16.07
C SER A 315 -4.62 4.48 -15.10
N ILE A 316 -5.90 4.19 -14.91
CA ILE A 316 -6.77 4.95 -13.99
C ILE A 316 -6.34 4.75 -12.53
N THR A 317 -5.99 3.52 -12.16
CA THR A 317 -5.45 3.22 -10.83
C THR A 317 -4.16 4.01 -10.56
N GLY A 318 -3.26 4.11 -11.55
CA GLY A 318 -2.04 4.90 -11.45
C GLY A 318 -2.31 6.39 -11.30
N ILE A 319 -3.25 6.95 -12.07
CA ILE A 319 -3.67 8.36 -11.97
C ILE A 319 -4.21 8.66 -10.56
N GLY A 320 -5.10 7.80 -10.04
CA GLY A 320 -5.63 7.96 -8.69
C GLY A 320 -4.59 7.79 -7.60
N GLY A 321 -3.66 6.84 -7.77
CA GLY A 321 -2.52 6.65 -6.85
C GLY A 321 -1.60 7.87 -6.79
N MET A 322 -1.30 8.50 -7.94
CA MET A 322 -0.55 9.75 -8.00
C MET A 322 -1.28 10.89 -7.26
N ALA A 323 -2.58 11.02 -7.49
CA ALA A 323 -3.39 12.03 -6.81
C ALA A 323 -3.42 11.82 -5.28
N GLY A 324 -3.57 10.57 -4.83
CA GLY A 324 -3.48 10.19 -3.41
C GLY A 324 -2.12 10.53 -2.79
N GLY A 325 -1.02 10.29 -3.54
CA GLY A 325 0.33 10.68 -3.11
C GLY A 325 0.48 12.19 -2.93
N VAL A 326 -0.05 12.99 -3.87
CA VAL A 326 -0.03 14.46 -3.77
C VAL A 326 -0.86 14.94 -2.58
N GLY A 327 -2.08 14.39 -2.38
CA GLY A 327 -2.91 14.70 -1.23
C GLY A 327 -2.24 14.36 0.10
N SER A 328 -1.56 13.22 0.15
CA SER A 328 -0.79 12.79 1.31
C SER A 328 0.37 13.72 1.63
N MET A 329 1.12 14.16 0.61
CA MET A 329 2.20 15.14 0.78
C MET A 329 1.70 16.45 1.37
N ILE A 330 0.58 16.95 0.88
CA ILE A 330 -0.01 18.20 1.38
C ILE A 330 -0.41 18.03 2.84
N LEU A 331 -1.12 16.94 3.17
CA LEU A 331 -1.54 16.68 4.55
C LEU A 331 -0.36 16.58 5.51
N GLN A 332 0.69 15.83 5.15
CA GLN A 332 1.89 15.67 5.99
C GLN A 332 2.65 16.98 6.20
N LYS A 333 2.56 17.92 5.25
CA LYS A 333 3.22 19.22 5.38
C LYS A 333 2.43 20.21 6.24
N VAL A 334 1.10 20.03 6.32
CA VAL A 334 0.21 20.90 7.12
C VAL A 334 0.11 20.41 8.57
N ALA A 335 0.21 19.09 8.79
CA ALA A 335 0.18 18.47 10.11
C ALA A 335 1.51 18.66 10.86
#